data_2cd504203711150fafdd3fb3e0c85362
#
_entry.id   2cd504203711150fafdd3fb3e0c85362
#
_cell.length_a   1.000
_cell.length_b   1.000
_cell.length_c   1.000
_cell.angle_alpha   90.00
_cell.angle_beta   90.00
_cell.angle_gamma   90.00
#
_symmetry.space_group_name_H-M   'P 1'
#
loop_
_entity.id
_entity.type
_entity.pdbx_description
1 polymer ?
#
loop_
_entity_poly.entity_id
_entity_poly.type
_entity_poly.pdbx_seq_one_letter_code
_entity_poly.pdbx_strand_id
1 'polypeptide(L)'
;MSLKTVNTALTTAGILFVLWFGLTFVLAPGTIAPTFGLPSWPAGDGGGFLVLKGVRDVANALILGVLLLTGQRRALAWVLLAGSVVPFGDMATVLAHHGSAGAAFGVHGPTGVAMVVIGLLTLRETRRLSGAPTSAPTSAPVPAPVRAAA
;
A
#
# COMPACT_ATOMS: atom_id res chain seq x y z
N MET A 1 -5.10 13.48 -15.83
CA MET A 1 -4.55 12.16 -15.42
C MET A 1 -5.68 11.27 -14.96
N SER A 2 -5.66 9.97 -15.29
CA SER A 2 -6.69 9.04 -14.82
C SER A 2 -6.49 8.73 -13.32
N LEU A 3 -7.59 8.41 -12.62
CA LEU A 3 -7.51 7.97 -11.20
C LEU A 3 -6.54 6.79 -11.02
N LYS A 4 -6.54 5.86 -11.99
CA LYS A 4 -5.61 4.72 -12.01
C LYS A 4 -4.15 5.17 -12.04
N THR A 5 -3.82 6.16 -12.89
CA THR A 5 -2.44 6.68 -13.01
C THR A 5 -1.99 7.33 -11.70
N VAL A 6 -2.86 8.17 -11.10
CA VAL A 6 -2.57 8.82 -9.81
C VAL A 6 -2.35 7.79 -8.72
N ASN A 7 -3.27 6.84 -8.56
CA ASN A 7 -3.14 5.78 -7.54
C ASN A 7 -1.88 4.94 -7.75
N THR A 8 -1.53 4.60 -9.00
CA THR A 8 -0.31 3.86 -9.30
C THR A 8 0.93 4.66 -8.89
N ALA A 9 0.99 5.95 -9.25
CA ALA A 9 2.14 6.79 -8.91
C ALA A 9 2.31 6.95 -7.38
N LEU A 10 1.21 7.22 -6.66
CA LEU A 10 1.23 7.35 -5.20
C LEU A 10 1.63 6.03 -4.51
N THR A 11 1.09 4.91 -4.97
CA THR A 11 1.46 3.58 -4.44
C THR A 11 2.93 3.28 -4.70
N THR A 12 3.43 3.55 -5.91
CA THR A 12 4.85 3.34 -6.24
C THR A 12 5.75 4.20 -5.36
N ALA A 13 5.41 5.49 -5.17
CA ALA A 13 6.16 6.38 -4.29
C ALA A 13 6.19 5.85 -2.83
N GLY A 14 5.04 5.37 -2.33
CA GLY A 14 4.94 4.77 -1.01
C GLY A 14 5.79 3.49 -0.88
N ILE A 15 5.76 2.60 -1.88
CA ILE A 15 6.58 1.38 -1.91
C ILE A 15 8.07 1.73 -1.86
N LEU A 16 8.51 2.67 -2.68
CA LEU A 16 9.92 3.10 -2.72
C LEU A 16 10.35 3.73 -1.39
N PHE A 17 9.48 4.52 -0.76
CA PHE A 17 9.74 5.10 0.55
C PHE A 17 9.91 4.03 1.62
N VAL A 18 8.97 3.07 1.73
CA VAL A 18 9.03 2.00 2.74
C VAL A 18 10.22 1.08 2.48
N LEU A 19 10.53 0.79 1.21
CA LEU A 19 11.70 -0.01 0.83
C LEU A 19 13.01 0.68 1.25
N TRP A 20 13.16 1.97 0.93
CA TRP A 20 14.32 2.76 1.35
C TRP A 20 14.46 2.79 2.87
N PHE A 21 13.36 3.04 3.58
CA PHE A 21 13.34 3.11 5.05
C PHE A 21 13.71 1.76 5.67
N GLY A 22 13.11 0.66 5.18
CA GLY A 22 13.41 -0.69 5.62
C GLY A 22 14.86 -1.10 5.36
N LEU A 23 15.39 -0.82 4.17
CA LEU A 23 16.79 -1.09 3.83
C LEU A 23 17.75 -0.31 4.74
N THR A 24 17.43 0.94 5.08
CA THR A 24 18.25 1.74 5.98
C THR A 24 18.25 1.14 7.40
N PHE A 25 17.12 0.61 7.90
CA PHE A 25 17.08 -0.13 9.16
C PHE A 25 17.90 -1.43 9.15
N VAL A 26 17.99 -2.10 7.99
CA VAL A 26 18.81 -3.31 7.84
C VAL A 26 20.30 -2.97 7.79
N LEU A 27 20.68 -1.95 7.01
CA LEU A 27 22.08 -1.65 6.69
C LEU A 27 22.75 -0.70 7.68
N ALA A 28 21.98 0.23 8.26
CA ALA A 28 22.49 1.27 9.15
C ALA A 28 21.50 1.57 10.30
N PRO A 29 21.13 0.57 11.14
CA PRO A 29 20.07 0.69 12.14
C PRO A 29 20.32 1.83 13.14
N GLY A 30 21.57 2.01 13.59
CA GLY A 30 21.92 3.07 14.55
C GLY A 30 21.79 4.49 13.97
N THR A 31 21.92 4.65 12.66
CA THR A 31 21.77 5.95 11.98
C THR A 31 20.30 6.33 11.80
N ILE A 32 19.44 5.37 11.47
CA ILE A 32 18.04 5.64 11.17
C ILE A 32 17.15 5.62 12.42
N ALA A 33 17.51 4.85 13.46
CA ALA A 33 16.70 4.70 14.68
C ALA A 33 16.27 6.02 15.32
N PRO A 34 17.12 7.06 15.43
CA PRO A 34 16.72 8.36 15.98
C PRO A 34 15.57 9.02 15.21
N THR A 35 15.47 8.79 13.89
CA THR A 35 14.45 9.42 13.06
C THR A 35 13.06 8.80 13.25
N PHE A 36 12.98 7.62 13.89
CA PHE A 36 11.72 6.99 14.25
C PHE A 36 10.93 7.80 15.29
N GLY A 37 11.65 8.55 16.13
CA GLY A 37 11.06 9.49 17.08
C GLY A 37 10.92 8.98 18.51
N LEU A 38 11.33 7.76 18.83
CA LEU A 38 11.41 7.29 20.22
C LEU A 38 12.57 7.96 20.97
N PRO A 39 12.45 8.20 22.30
CA PRO A 39 13.50 8.84 23.09
C PRO A 39 14.76 7.96 23.23
N SER A 40 14.63 6.65 23.04
CA SER A 40 15.73 5.69 23.06
C SER A 40 15.41 4.49 22.16
N TRP A 41 16.44 3.77 21.77
CA TRP A 41 16.33 2.55 20.96
C TRP A 41 17.30 1.49 21.45
N PRO A 42 17.03 0.19 21.16
CA PRO A 42 17.91 -0.89 21.57
C PRO A 42 19.32 -0.74 20.99
N ALA A 43 20.33 -0.92 21.83
CA ALA A 43 21.73 -0.89 21.44
C ALA A 43 22.41 -2.24 21.75
N GLY A 44 23.66 -2.43 21.32
CA GLY A 44 24.35 -3.70 21.46
C GLY A 44 23.57 -4.84 20.85
N ASP A 45 23.45 -5.96 21.56
CA ASP A 45 22.72 -7.15 21.10
C ASP A 45 21.23 -6.88 20.85
N GLY A 46 20.64 -5.91 21.55
CA GLY A 46 19.26 -5.46 21.33
C GLY A 46 19.05 -4.77 19.99
N GLY A 47 20.12 -4.27 19.34
CA GLY A 47 20.07 -3.65 18.01
C GLY A 47 19.50 -4.57 16.91
N GLY A 48 19.54 -5.89 17.12
CA GLY A 48 18.89 -6.85 16.21
C GLY A 48 17.40 -6.62 16.00
N PHE A 49 16.66 -6.05 16.98
CA PHE A 49 15.26 -5.68 16.81
C PHE A 49 15.05 -4.60 15.76
N LEU A 50 16.00 -3.68 15.58
CA LEU A 50 15.97 -2.66 14.55
C LEU A 50 16.13 -3.28 13.16
N VAL A 51 17.02 -4.26 13.03
CA VAL A 51 17.19 -5.02 11.78
C VAL A 51 15.93 -5.83 11.45
N LEU A 52 15.33 -6.49 12.44
CA LEU A 52 14.06 -7.20 12.25
C LEU A 52 12.93 -6.27 11.78
N LYS A 53 12.86 -5.04 12.33
CA LYS A 53 11.94 -4.02 11.83
C LYS A 53 12.21 -3.74 10.35
N GLY A 54 13.46 -3.51 9.98
CA GLY A 54 13.85 -3.24 8.59
C GLY A 54 13.46 -4.36 7.64
N VAL A 55 13.70 -5.62 8.02
CA VAL A 55 13.30 -6.80 7.22
C VAL A 55 11.78 -6.84 7.00
N ARG A 56 10.98 -6.53 8.02
CA ARG A 56 9.52 -6.47 7.90
C ARG A 56 9.07 -5.35 6.96
N ASP A 57 9.68 -4.18 7.03
CA ASP A 57 9.37 -3.07 6.13
C ASP A 57 9.73 -3.41 4.68
N VAL A 58 10.89 -4.04 4.44
CA VAL A 58 11.27 -4.55 3.11
C VAL A 58 10.25 -5.58 2.60
N ALA A 59 9.86 -6.55 3.44
CA ALA A 59 8.85 -7.54 3.06
C ALA A 59 7.51 -6.90 2.70
N ASN A 60 7.05 -5.91 3.48
CA ASN A 60 5.82 -5.17 3.19
C ASN A 60 5.91 -4.42 1.85
N ALA A 61 7.05 -3.75 1.57
CA ALA A 61 7.27 -3.08 0.30
C ALA A 61 7.24 -4.07 -0.88
N LEU A 62 7.84 -5.25 -0.74
CA LEU A 62 7.81 -6.30 -1.75
C LEU A 62 6.41 -6.86 -1.99
N ILE A 63 5.63 -7.11 -0.93
CA ILE A 63 4.23 -7.56 -1.04
C ILE A 63 3.41 -6.54 -1.83
N LEU A 64 3.48 -5.26 -1.47
CA LEU A 64 2.77 -4.19 -2.19
C LEU A 64 3.25 -4.09 -3.64
N GLY A 65 4.56 -4.22 -3.88
CA GLY A 65 5.16 -4.21 -5.22
C GLY A 65 4.65 -5.36 -6.10
N VAL A 66 4.63 -6.59 -5.60
CA VAL A 66 4.09 -7.75 -6.31
C VAL A 66 2.62 -7.55 -6.66
N LEU A 67 1.79 -7.11 -5.71
CA LEU A 67 0.36 -6.87 -5.94
C LEU A 67 0.13 -5.77 -6.98
N LEU A 68 0.96 -4.72 -6.96
CA LEU A 68 0.89 -3.64 -7.94
C LEU A 68 1.28 -4.12 -9.34
N LEU A 69 2.41 -4.83 -9.48
CA LEU A 69 2.96 -5.31 -10.74
C LEU A 69 2.08 -6.40 -11.38
N THR A 70 1.49 -7.27 -10.56
CA THR A 70 0.55 -8.32 -11.03
C THR A 70 -0.87 -7.81 -11.26
N GLY A 71 -1.12 -6.52 -11.04
CA GLY A 71 -2.43 -5.91 -11.28
C GLY A 71 -3.51 -6.30 -10.26
N GLN A 72 -3.14 -6.88 -9.12
CA GLN A 72 -4.06 -7.32 -8.06
C GLN A 72 -4.61 -6.14 -7.25
N ARG A 73 -5.24 -5.19 -7.95
CA ARG A 73 -5.67 -3.88 -7.40
C ARG A 73 -6.54 -4.00 -6.15
N ARG A 74 -7.49 -4.94 -6.15
CA ARG A 74 -8.40 -5.12 -5.01
C ARG A 74 -7.67 -5.66 -3.77
N ALA A 75 -6.76 -6.62 -3.94
CA ALA A 75 -5.92 -7.14 -2.87
C ALA A 75 -4.97 -6.06 -2.35
N LEU A 76 -4.32 -5.31 -3.26
CA LEU A 76 -3.46 -4.18 -2.93
C LEU A 76 -4.19 -3.16 -2.04
N ALA A 77 -5.43 -2.81 -2.39
CA ALA A 77 -6.21 -1.87 -1.61
C ALA A 77 -6.49 -2.36 -0.18
N TRP A 78 -6.86 -3.63 -0.03
CA TRP A 78 -7.08 -4.22 1.29
C TRP A 78 -5.80 -4.32 2.11
N VAL A 79 -4.67 -4.66 1.49
CA VAL A 79 -3.36 -4.71 2.17
C VAL A 79 -2.94 -3.31 2.63
N LEU A 80 -3.17 -2.26 1.82
CA LEU A 80 -2.92 -0.87 2.22
C LEU A 80 -3.78 -0.47 3.42
N LEU A 81 -5.08 -0.79 3.40
CA LEU A 81 -6.00 -0.46 4.51
C LEU A 81 -5.63 -1.19 5.79
N ALA A 82 -5.37 -2.50 5.73
CA ALA A 82 -4.94 -3.28 6.88
C ALA A 82 -3.56 -2.83 7.38
N GLY A 83 -2.63 -2.59 6.46
CA GLY A 83 -1.27 -2.16 6.76
C GLY A 83 -1.18 -0.76 7.38
N SER A 84 -2.21 0.10 7.19
CA SER A 84 -2.25 1.43 7.83
C SER A 84 -2.24 1.39 9.36
N VAL A 85 -2.59 0.25 9.94
CA VAL A 85 -2.48 0.03 11.40
C VAL A 85 -1.03 0.18 11.88
N VAL A 86 -0.05 -0.16 11.05
CA VAL A 86 1.38 -0.08 11.42
C VAL A 86 1.80 1.38 11.67
N PRO A 87 1.71 2.31 10.72
CA PRO A 87 2.13 3.68 10.98
C PRO A 87 1.26 4.41 12.03
N PHE A 88 -0.02 4.09 12.18
CA PHE A 88 -0.82 4.63 13.28
C PHE A 88 -0.38 4.05 14.63
N GLY A 89 -0.03 2.76 14.69
CA GLY A 89 0.54 2.13 15.87
C GLY A 89 1.90 2.71 16.23
N ASP A 90 2.77 2.94 15.23
CA ASP A 90 4.05 3.62 15.40
C ASP A 90 3.84 5.03 15.98
N MET A 91 2.92 5.83 15.41
CA MET A 91 2.56 7.15 15.92
C MET A 91 2.11 7.10 17.40
N ALA A 92 1.17 6.20 17.71
CA ALA A 92 0.66 6.05 19.07
C ALA A 92 1.77 5.63 20.04
N THR A 93 2.65 4.72 19.62
CA THR A 93 3.78 4.26 20.44
C THR A 93 4.78 5.38 20.71
N VAL A 94 5.15 6.17 19.69
CA VAL A 94 6.05 7.32 19.86
C VAL A 94 5.47 8.32 20.86
N LEU A 95 4.18 8.65 20.75
CA LEU A 95 3.53 9.58 21.67
C LEU A 95 3.40 9.02 23.09
N ALA A 96 3.03 7.74 23.25
CA ALA A 96 2.90 7.07 24.55
C ALA A 96 4.23 7.00 25.31
N HIS A 97 5.34 6.93 24.60
CA HIS A 97 6.70 6.92 25.18
C HIS A 97 7.34 8.32 25.27
N HIS A 98 6.54 9.39 25.20
CA HIS A 98 7.04 10.78 25.25
C HIS A 98 8.08 11.11 24.18
N GLY A 99 7.98 10.45 23.01
CA GLY A 99 8.87 10.67 21.88
C GLY A 99 8.54 11.94 21.09
N SER A 100 9.16 12.08 19.93
CA SER A 100 9.04 13.26 19.08
C SER A 100 7.65 13.39 18.47
N ALA A 101 6.89 14.43 18.86
CA ALA A 101 5.63 14.80 18.21
C ALA A 101 5.84 15.12 16.71
N GLY A 102 7.00 15.67 16.34
CA GLY A 102 7.37 15.92 14.95
C GLY A 102 7.44 14.64 14.12
N ALA A 103 8.03 13.57 14.65
CA ALA A 103 8.06 12.26 13.97
C ALA A 103 6.66 11.62 13.95
N ALA A 104 5.93 11.68 15.06
CA ALA A 104 4.58 11.11 15.16
C ALA A 104 3.61 11.73 14.14
N PHE A 105 3.51 13.05 14.08
CA PHE A 105 2.57 13.77 13.22
C PHE A 105 3.15 14.14 11.85
N GLY A 106 4.47 14.19 11.68
CA GLY A 106 5.11 14.54 10.41
C GLY A 106 5.47 13.35 9.53
N VAL A 107 5.62 12.16 10.12
CA VAL A 107 5.99 10.95 9.37
C VAL A 107 4.94 9.85 9.53
N HIS A 108 4.72 9.35 10.74
CA HIS A 108 3.87 8.19 10.98
C HIS A 108 2.39 8.47 10.65
N GLY A 109 1.83 9.55 11.18
CA GLY A 109 0.44 9.94 10.95
C GLY A 109 0.12 10.12 9.46
N PRO A 110 0.85 10.98 8.72
CA PRO A 110 0.65 11.17 7.29
C PRO A 110 0.82 9.90 6.47
N THR A 111 1.75 9.02 6.82
CA THR A 111 1.92 7.71 6.17
C THR A 111 0.67 6.85 6.34
N GLY A 112 0.12 6.76 7.56
CA GLY A 112 -1.13 6.04 7.82
C GLY A 112 -2.31 6.60 7.03
N VAL A 113 -2.48 7.93 7.04
CA VAL A 113 -3.53 8.61 6.27
C VAL A 113 -3.37 8.35 4.77
N ALA A 114 -2.16 8.46 4.24
CA ALA A 114 -1.89 8.20 2.82
C ALA A 114 -2.26 6.76 2.44
N MET A 115 -1.91 5.76 3.25
CA MET A 115 -2.28 4.37 3.02
C MET A 115 -3.79 4.17 3.00
N VAL A 116 -4.53 4.78 3.92
CA VAL A 116 -6.01 4.73 3.95
C VAL A 116 -6.58 5.38 2.69
N VAL A 117 -6.14 6.59 2.35
CA VAL A 117 -6.66 7.33 1.19
C VAL A 117 -6.39 6.56 -0.10
N ILE A 118 -5.15 6.09 -0.33
CA ILE A 118 -4.79 5.33 -1.53
C ILE A 118 -5.58 4.01 -1.59
N GLY A 119 -5.71 3.30 -0.46
CA GLY A 119 -6.50 2.08 -0.37
C GLY A 119 -7.97 2.30 -0.76
N LEU A 120 -8.62 3.33 -0.20
CA LEU A 120 -10.01 3.67 -0.53
C LEU A 120 -10.19 4.10 -1.99
N LEU A 121 -9.26 4.91 -2.52
CA LEU A 121 -9.29 5.33 -3.93
C LEU A 121 -9.10 4.14 -4.86
N THR A 122 -8.23 3.19 -4.51
CA THR A 122 -8.01 1.96 -5.27
C THR A 122 -9.25 1.05 -5.25
N LEU A 123 -9.96 0.94 -4.11
CA LEU A 123 -11.24 0.23 -4.05
C LEU A 123 -12.32 0.90 -4.92
N ARG A 124 -12.39 2.23 -4.94
CA ARG A 124 -13.31 2.95 -5.81
C ARG A 124 -13.00 2.71 -7.29
N GLU A 125 -11.71 2.68 -7.66
CA GLU A 125 -11.25 2.37 -9.01
C GLU A 125 -11.76 0.98 -9.45
N THR A 126 -11.55 -0.06 -8.63
CA THR A 126 -11.94 -1.44 -8.96
C THR A 126 -13.46 -1.61 -9.08
N ARG A 127 -14.25 -0.94 -8.23
CA ARG A 127 -15.71 -0.97 -8.31
C ARG A 127 -16.25 -0.38 -9.62
N ARG A 128 -15.66 0.71 -10.10
CA ARG A 128 -16.06 1.35 -11.37
C ARG A 128 -15.81 0.43 -12.57
N LEU A 129 -14.74 -0.34 -12.55
CA LEU A 129 -14.42 -1.30 -13.62
C LEU A 129 -15.37 -2.50 -13.63
N SER A 130 -15.84 -2.95 -12.45
CA SER A 130 -16.79 -4.06 -12.33
C SER A 130 -18.24 -3.66 -12.65
N GLY A 131 -18.58 -2.37 -12.59
CA GLY A 131 -19.92 -1.85 -12.86
C GLY A 131 -20.15 -1.38 -14.31
N ALA A 132 -19.15 -1.47 -15.19
CA ALA A 132 -19.35 -1.15 -16.60
C ALA A 132 -20.28 -2.21 -17.23
N PRO A 133 -21.40 -1.84 -17.88
CA PRO A 133 -22.28 -2.79 -18.49
C PRO A 133 -21.52 -3.57 -19.57
N THR A 134 -21.47 -4.90 -19.41
CA THR A 134 -21.02 -5.79 -20.48
C THR A 134 -22.04 -5.59 -21.61
N SER A 135 -21.64 -4.95 -22.70
CA SER A 135 -22.46 -4.90 -23.93
C SER A 135 -22.76 -6.35 -24.30
N ALA A 136 -23.99 -6.76 -24.13
CA ALA A 136 -24.46 -8.08 -24.57
C ALA A 136 -24.06 -8.25 -26.04
N PRO A 137 -23.53 -9.40 -26.45
CA PRO A 137 -23.31 -9.65 -27.87
C PRO A 137 -24.61 -9.48 -28.60
N THR A 138 -24.64 -8.55 -29.54
CA THR A 138 -25.77 -8.38 -30.44
C THR A 138 -26.03 -9.74 -31.08
N SER A 139 -27.13 -10.40 -30.70
CA SER A 139 -27.56 -11.65 -31.33
C SER A 139 -27.66 -11.42 -32.82
N ALA A 140 -26.82 -12.12 -33.59
CA ALA A 140 -26.91 -12.10 -35.04
C ALA A 140 -28.32 -12.51 -35.46
N PRO A 141 -28.91 -11.86 -36.47
CA PRO A 141 -30.24 -12.24 -36.95
C PRO A 141 -30.26 -13.72 -37.34
N VAL A 142 -31.19 -14.47 -36.75
CA VAL A 142 -31.44 -15.86 -37.14
C VAL A 142 -31.84 -15.87 -38.61
N PRO A 143 -31.14 -16.60 -39.51
CA PRO A 143 -31.54 -16.69 -40.90
C PRO A 143 -33.00 -17.24 -41.02
N ALA A 144 -33.81 -16.57 -41.82
CA ALA A 144 -35.16 -17.00 -42.07
C ALA A 144 -35.20 -18.43 -42.71
N PRO A 145 -36.15 -19.28 -42.33
CA PRO A 145 -36.24 -20.63 -42.89
C PRO A 145 -36.48 -20.56 -44.40
N VAL A 146 -35.63 -21.24 -45.16
CA VAL A 146 -35.81 -21.40 -46.62
C VAL A 146 -37.06 -22.20 -46.83
N ARG A 147 -38.11 -21.58 -47.43
CA ARG A 147 -39.29 -22.27 -47.90
C ARG A 147 -38.88 -23.18 -49.07
N ALA A 148 -38.98 -24.49 -48.87
CA ALA A 148 -38.94 -25.43 -49.99
C ALA A 148 -40.14 -25.23 -50.89
N ALA A 149 -39.89 -24.92 -52.14
CA ALA A 149 -40.92 -24.91 -53.18
C ALA A 149 -41.24 -26.36 -53.56
N ALA A 150 -42.51 -26.73 -53.49
CA ALA A 150 -43.05 -27.99 -54.03
C ALA A 150 -43.27 -27.85 -55.53
#